data_9a645c339a147601a35f518bea447162
#
_entry.id   9a645c339a147601a35f518bea447162
#
_cell.length_a   1.000
_cell.length_b   1.000
_cell.length_c   1.000
_cell.angle_alpha   90.00
_cell.angle_beta   90.00
_cell.angle_gamma   90.00
#
_symmetry.space_group_name_H-M   'P 1'
#
loop_
_entity.id
_entity.type
_entity.pdbx_description
1 polymer ?
#
loop_
_entity_poly.entity_id
_entity_poly.type
_entity_poly.pdbx_seq_one_letter_code
_entity_poly.pdbx_strand_id
1 'polypeptide(L)'
;MSEVTAPLTVRDATAPVPTARQHIRFAFYRVRPEWRLRPATERAADREEVAALVREIGDRDGVLVRSYSTVGTRGDADFLLWLVSERLDDLHEFAARLNRTRLAAYLESPYSYFSMTKQSMYVEKHRHDNQEGRSNRLVIAPTGRRYLFVYPFVKTRAWYRLSADERQRQMSEHIGMGHRYPGVKINTTYSFGLDDQEFVVAFESDSVADFLDLVHEMRASEASTHTVRDVPSFTCIAMDIDEALSALG
;
A
#
# COMPACT_ATOMS: atom_id res chain seq x y z
N MET A 1 -1.07 31.11 -10.41
CA MET A 1 -0.52 30.23 -11.48
C MET A 1 0.02 29.02 -10.74
N SER A 2 -0.74 27.92 -10.75
CA SER A 2 -0.38 26.71 -10.03
C SER A 2 0.69 25.98 -10.83
N GLU A 3 1.88 25.81 -10.27
CA GLU A 3 2.89 24.91 -10.81
C GLU A 3 2.37 23.47 -10.73
N VAL A 4 2.24 22.88 -11.89
CA VAL A 4 1.92 21.46 -12.05
C VAL A 4 3.13 20.67 -11.55
N THR A 5 2.96 19.99 -10.43
CA THR A 5 3.94 19.04 -9.89
C THR A 5 4.37 18.06 -10.98
N ALA A 6 5.66 17.96 -11.24
CA ALA A 6 6.21 17.08 -12.27
C ALA A 6 5.76 15.63 -12.07
N PRO A 7 5.38 14.92 -13.14
CA PRO A 7 4.98 13.51 -13.05
C PRO A 7 6.18 12.69 -12.56
N LEU A 8 5.92 11.84 -11.57
CA LEU A 8 6.88 10.87 -11.06
C LEU A 8 7.44 10.04 -12.22
N THR A 9 8.76 9.96 -12.33
CA THR A 9 9.46 9.24 -13.39
C THR A 9 8.92 7.82 -13.54
N VAL A 10 8.24 7.57 -14.64
CA VAL A 10 7.88 6.22 -15.09
C VAL A 10 9.17 5.48 -15.39
N ARG A 11 9.39 4.30 -14.81
CA ARG A 11 10.52 3.44 -15.17
C ARG A 11 10.50 3.19 -16.67
N ASP A 12 11.68 3.27 -17.28
CA ASP A 12 11.89 2.97 -18.69
C ASP A 12 11.36 1.56 -19.01
N ALA A 13 10.52 1.45 -20.03
CA ALA A 13 9.92 0.19 -20.47
C ALA A 13 10.94 -0.85 -20.98
N THR A 14 12.22 -0.46 -21.13
CA THR A 14 13.34 -1.31 -21.56
C THR A 14 14.15 -1.90 -20.40
N ALA A 15 13.85 -1.53 -19.13
CA ALA A 15 14.57 -2.08 -17.99
C ALA A 15 14.32 -3.58 -17.83
N PRO A 16 15.36 -4.40 -17.50
CA PRO A 16 15.18 -5.83 -17.32
C PRO A 16 14.16 -6.10 -16.23
N VAL A 17 13.29 -7.08 -16.50
CA VAL A 17 12.23 -7.50 -15.59
C VAL A 17 12.84 -8.04 -14.32
N PRO A 18 12.53 -7.47 -13.14
CA PRO A 18 13.01 -8.02 -11.88
C PRO A 18 12.52 -9.45 -11.68
N THR A 19 13.44 -10.35 -11.39
CA THR A 19 13.15 -11.75 -11.02
C THR A 19 13.01 -11.91 -9.51
N ALA A 20 13.51 -10.95 -8.73
CA ALA A 20 13.45 -10.94 -7.29
C ALA A 20 12.07 -10.49 -6.79
N ARG A 21 11.61 -11.13 -5.70
CA ARG A 21 10.40 -10.71 -4.98
C ARG A 21 10.70 -9.46 -4.16
N GLN A 22 9.71 -8.59 -4.06
CA GLN A 22 9.80 -7.41 -3.23
C GLN A 22 9.17 -7.66 -1.86
N HIS A 23 9.80 -7.10 -0.82
CA HIS A 23 9.26 -6.96 0.51
C HIS A 23 8.48 -5.64 0.60
N ILE A 24 7.31 -5.70 1.18
CA ILE A 24 6.40 -4.55 1.28
C ILE A 24 6.01 -4.34 2.73
N ARG A 25 6.03 -3.10 3.18
CA ARG A 25 5.51 -2.70 4.47
C ARG A 25 4.56 -1.51 4.33
N PHE A 26 3.36 -1.64 4.88
CA PHE A 26 2.42 -0.55 5.10
C PHE A 26 2.45 -0.21 6.59
N ALA A 27 3.14 0.87 6.95
CA ALA A 27 3.31 1.30 8.33
C ALA A 27 2.47 2.55 8.60
N PHE A 28 1.46 2.41 9.46
CA PHE A 28 0.59 3.49 9.88
C PHE A 28 1.10 4.06 11.20
N TYR A 29 1.13 5.38 11.28
CA TYR A 29 1.61 6.11 12.43
C TYR A 29 0.55 7.06 12.96
N ARG A 30 0.54 7.22 14.27
CA ARG A 30 -0.25 8.18 15.00
C ARG A 30 0.68 9.05 15.84
N VAL A 31 0.47 10.37 15.80
CA VAL A 31 1.21 11.30 16.66
C VAL A 31 0.47 11.48 17.97
N ARG A 32 1.17 11.28 19.08
CA ARG A 32 0.62 11.55 20.40
C ARG A 32 0.30 13.04 20.57
N PRO A 33 -0.82 13.39 21.21
CA PRO A 33 -1.26 14.80 21.37
C PRO A 33 -0.20 15.70 22.01
N GLU A 34 0.65 15.16 22.88
CA GLU A 34 1.70 15.91 23.60
C GLU A 34 2.70 16.55 22.65
N TRP A 35 2.95 15.95 21.48
CA TRP A 35 3.82 16.54 20.47
C TRP A 35 3.28 17.90 19.96
N ARG A 36 1.97 18.03 19.85
CA ARG A 36 1.33 19.27 19.38
C ARG A 36 1.48 20.42 20.36
N LEU A 37 1.80 20.13 21.64
CA LEU A 37 2.06 21.14 22.67
C LEU A 37 3.49 21.68 22.64
N ARG A 38 4.39 21.09 21.84
CA ARG A 38 5.77 21.56 21.70
C ARG A 38 5.81 22.89 20.93
N PRO A 39 6.86 23.71 21.13
CA PRO A 39 7.09 24.91 20.33
C PRO A 39 7.04 24.63 18.82
N ALA A 40 6.47 25.54 18.04
CA ALA A 40 6.32 25.37 16.60
C ALA A 40 7.67 25.12 15.89
N THR A 41 8.73 25.79 16.35
CA THR A 41 10.09 25.63 15.80
C THR A 41 10.64 24.23 16.05
N GLU A 42 10.37 23.63 17.22
CA GLU A 42 10.77 22.27 17.52
C GLU A 42 9.98 21.27 16.68
N ARG A 43 8.67 21.45 16.56
CA ARG A 43 7.83 20.60 15.71
C ARG A 43 8.28 20.64 14.24
N ALA A 44 8.65 21.83 13.73
CA ALA A 44 9.18 21.97 12.38
C ALA A 44 10.51 21.19 12.21
N ALA A 45 11.42 21.29 13.18
CA ALA A 45 12.68 20.55 13.15
C ALA A 45 12.48 19.02 13.27
N ASP A 46 11.51 18.57 14.07
CA ASP A 46 11.16 17.16 14.21
C ASP A 46 10.58 16.58 12.90
N ARG A 47 9.73 17.36 12.21
CA ARG A 47 9.18 16.97 10.89
C ARG A 47 10.27 16.90 9.83
N GLU A 48 11.14 17.89 9.76
CA GLU A 48 12.24 17.93 8.78
C GLU A 48 13.19 16.75 8.94
N GLU A 49 13.50 16.33 10.15
CA GLU A 49 14.35 15.17 10.41
C GLU A 49 13.73 13.88 9.82
N VAL A 50 12.42 13.66 9.95
CA VAL A 50 11.74 12.51 9.37
C VAL A 50 11.61 12.65 7.85
N ALA A 51 11.28 13.85 7.37
CA ALA A 51 11.16 14.11 5.93
C ALA A 51 12.49 13.88 5.20
N ALA A 52 13.60 14.37 5.77
CA ALA A 52 14.93 14.13 5.23
C ALA A 52 15.28 12.64 5.15
N LEU A 53 14.95 11.86 6.20
CA LEU A 53 15.13 10.40 6.19
C LEU A 53 14.32 9.73 5.09
N VAL A 54 13.04 10.10 4.93
CA VAL A 54 12.16 9.52 3.91
C VAL A 54 12.68 9.82 2.51
N ARG A 55 13.11 11.05 2.24
CA ARG A 55 13.72 11.44 0.96
C ARG A 55 15.00 10.66 0.70
N GLU A 56 15.95 10.66 1.64
CA GLU A 56 17.24 9.95 1.51
C GLU A 56 17.05 8.47 1.17
N ILE A 57 16.15 7.78 1.90
CA ILE A 57 15.91 6.35 1.66
C ILE A 57 15.13 6.13 0.35
N GLY A 58 14.18 7.02 0.02
CA GLY A 58 13.39 6.93 -1.21
C GLY A 58 14.21 7.20 -2.49
N ASP A 59 15.34 7.89 -2.38
CA ASP A 59 16.25 8.15 -3.48
C ASP A 59 17.23 6.99 -3.76
N ARG A 60 17.23 5.95 -2.92
CA ARG A 60 18.08 4.77 -3.11
C ARG A 60 17.55 3.88 -4.23
N ASP A 61 18.45 3.36 -5.04
CA ASP A 61 18.10 2.37 -6.07
C ASP A 61 17.43 1.13 -5.45
N GLY A 62 16.31 0.73 -6.03
CA GLY A 62 15.58 -0.47 -5.60
C GLY A 62 14.71 -0.28 -4.35
N VAL A 63 14.70 0.90 -3.74
CA VAL A 63 13.82 1.24 -2.63
C VAL A 63 12.75 2.23 -3.09
N LEU A 64 11.51 1.98 -2.67
CA LEU A 64 10.41 2.92 -2.88
C LEU A 64 9.81 3.27 -1.53
N VAL A 65 9.63 4.55 -1.29
CA VAL A 65 8.87 5.06 -0.15
C VAL A 65 7.79 5.99 -0.68
N ARG A 66 6.55 5.76 -0.25
CA ARG A 66 5.40 6.63 -0.55
C ARG A 66 4.74 7.04 0.76
N SER A 67 4.35 8.30 0.83
CA SER A 67 3.67 8.89 1.98
C SER A 67 2.23 9.25 1.66
N TYR A 68 1.38 9.07 2.65
CA TYR A 68 -0.05 9.34 2.56
C TYR A 68 -0.54 9.90 3.89
N SER A 69 -1.50 10.82 3.84
CA SER A 69 -2.24 11.28 5.02
C SER A 69 -3.47 10.43 5.26
N THR A 70 -3.77 10.13 6.52
CA THR A 70 -5.04 9.58 6.97
C THR A 70 -5.80 10.55 7.88
N VAL A 71 -5.29 11.78 8.02
CA VAL A 71 -5.97 12.86 8.77
C VAL A 71 -7.33 13.15 8.12
N GLY A 72 -8.38 13.10 8.93
CA GLY A 72 -9.77 13.32 8.48
C GLY A 72 -10.46 12.07 7.95
N THR A 73 -9.74 10.97 7.65
CA THR A 73 -10.32 9.70 7.20
C THR A 73 -10.24 8.60 8.27
N ARG A 74 -9.29 8.71 9.23
CA ARG A 74 -9.15 7.79 10.37
C ARG A 74 -8.95 8.57 11.66
N GLY A 75 -9.44 8.02 12.77
CA GLY A 75 -9.24 8.59 14.11
C GLY A 75 -8.09 7.96 14.89
N ASP A 76 -7.54 6.87 14.39
CA ASP A 76 -6.54 6.03 15.07
C ASP A 76 -5.19 5.96 14.32
N ALA A 77 -5.06 6.66 13.20
CA ALA A 77 -3.81 6.84 12.47
C ALA A 77 -3.82 8.20 11.76
N ASP A 78 -2.67 8.86 11.67
CA ASP A 78 -2.51 10.17 11.07
C ASP A 78 -1.82 10.11 9.70
N PHE A 79 -0.87 9.20 9.50
CA PHE A 79 -0.21 9.01 8.20
C PHE A 79 0.25 7.56 7.99
N LEU A 80 0.50 7.24 6.73
CA LEU A 80 1.01 5.96 6.26
C LEU A 80 2.31 6.18 5.50
N LEU A 81 3.30 5.32 5.75
CA LEU A 81 4.44 5.12 4.87
C LEU A 81 4.34 3.73 4.21
N TRP A 82 4.30 3.71 2.88
CA TRP A 82 4.34 2.50 2.07
C TRP A 82 5.76 2.30 1.55
N LEU A 83 6.45 1.27 2.07
CA LEU A 83 7.81 0.92 1.72
C LEU A 83 7.82 -0.34 0.85
N VAL A 84 8.67 -0.33 -0.18
CA VAL A 84 8.92 -1.48 -1.06
C VAL A 84 10.41 -1.61 -1.30
N SER A 85 10.98 -2.80 -1.13
CA SER A 85 12.37 -3.11 -1.48
C SER A 85 12.53 -4.61 -1.81
N GLU A 86 13.52 -4.96 -2.61
CA GLU A 86 13.95 -6.34 -2.82
C GLU A 86 14.72 -6.90 -1.61
N ARG A 87 15.14 -6.05 -0.68
CA ARG A 87 15.90 -6.39 0.51
C ARG A 87 15.11 -6.09 1.78
N LEU A 88 14.93 -7.08 2.64
CA LEU A 88 14.28 -6.88 3.94
C LEU A 88 15.08 -5.93 4.84
N ASP A 89 16.42 -5.96 4.70
CA ASP A 89 17.31 -5.11 5.48
C ASP A 89 17.06 -3.62 5.27
N ASP A 90 16.61 -3.20 4.07
CA ASP A 90 16.28 -1.79 3.79
C ASP A 90 15.07 -1.33 4.61
N LEU A 91 14.07 -2.21 4.77
CA LEU A 91 12.89 -1.94 5.60
C LEU A 91 13.28 -1.83 7.08
N HIS A 92 14.19 -2.72 7.53
CA HIS A 92 14.72 -2.71 8.88
C HIS A 92 15.54 -1.44 9.14
N GLU A 93 16.47 -1.11 8.24
CA GLU A 93 17.30 0.10 8.36
C GLU A 93 16.43 1.36 8.44
N PHE A 94 15.43 1.48 7.55
CA PHE A 94 14.50 2.60 7.59
C PHE A 94 13.83 2.72 8.96
N ALA A 95 13.25 1.62 9.47
CA ALA A 95 12.55 1.62 10.74
C ALA A 95 13.50 1.94 11.92
N ALA A 96 14.70 1.38 11.91
CA ALA A 96 15.71 1.63 12.95
C ALA A 96 16.17 3.10 12.95
N ARG A 97 16.30 3.72 11.77
CA ARG A 97 16.66 5.14 11.66
C ARG A 97 15.50 6.05 12.06
N LEU A 98 14.27 5.71 11.65
CA LEU A 98 13.07 6.44 12.07
C LEU A 98 12.97 6.47 13.61
N ASN A 99 13.18 5.34 14.28
CA ASN A 99 13.14 5.25 15.73
C ASN A 99 14.19 6.11 16.46
N ARG A 100 15.20 6.60 15.76
CA ARG A 100 16.22 7.51 16.31
C ARG A 100 15.86 8.99 16.13
N THR A 101 14.82 9.31 15.36
CA THR A 101 14.38 10.70 15.16
C THR A 101 13.65 11.21 16.42
N ARG A 102 13.64 12.52 16.58
CA ARG A 102 12.95 13.16 17.72
C ARG A 102 11.44 12.97 17.64
N LEU A 103 10.86 13.02 16.44
CA LEU A 103 9.43 12.77 16.24
C LEU A 103 9.03 11.36 16.69
N ALA A 104 9.90 10.37 16.51
CA ALA A 104 9.61 8.98 16.87
C ALA A 104 9.30 8.79 18.36
N ALA A 105 9.83 9.63 19.24
CA ALA A 105 9.47 9.62 20.67
C ALA A 105 7.97 9.88 20.93
N TYR A 106 7.28 10.44 19.93
CA TYR A 106 5.86 10.77 19.97
C TYR A 106 5.03 9.97 18.97
N LEU A 107 5.63 9.04 18.21
CA LEU A 107 4.92 8.19 17.25
C LEU A 107 4.47 6.89 17.92
N GLU A 108 3.23 6.54 17.70
CA GLU A 108 2.70 5.20 17.84
C GLU A 108 2.57 4.56 16.46
N SER A 109 2.74 3.24 16.36
CA SER A 109 2.48 2.49 15.14
C SER A 109 1.32 1.52 15.37
N PRO A 110 0.06 2.02 15.32
CA PRO A 110 -1.11 1.21 15.65
C PRO A 110 -1.34 0.08 14.66
N TYR A 111 -0.86 0.23 13.43
CA TYR A 111 -0.97 -0.79 12.39
C TYR A 111 0.31 -0.86 11.57
N SER A 112 0.74 -2.08 11.29
CA SER A 112 1.88 -2.35 10.41
C SER A 112 1.62 -3.68 9.71
N TYR A 113 1.61 -3.68 8.36
CA TYR A 113 1.39 -4.89 7.58
C TYR A 113 2.62 -5.19 6.76
N PHE A 114 3.18 -6.39 6.95
CA PHE A 114 4.31 -6.89 6.19
C PHE A 114 3.85 -7.94 5.19
N SER A 115 4.38 -7.88 3.97
CA SER A 115 4.01 -8.78 2.87
C SER A 115 5.10 -8.84 1.82
N MET A 116 4.95 -9.75 0.85
CA MET A 116 5.83 -9.88 -0.29
C MET A 116 5.03 -9.99 -1.59
N THR A 117 5.66 -9.62 -2.70
CA THR A 117 5.13 -9.93 -4.03
C THR A 117 5.21 -11.43 -4.31
N LYS A 118 4.22 -11.94 -5.00
CA LYS A 118 4.17 -13.31 -5.49
C LYS A 118 3.33 -13.37 -6.76
N GLN A 119 3.73 -14.16 -7.72
CA GLN A 119 2.95 -14.39 -8.92
C GLN A 119 1.59 -15.02 -8.57
N SER A 120 0.50 -14.40 -9.02
CA SER A 120 -0.85 -14.94 -8.83
C SER A 120 -1.09 -16.12 -9.76
N MET A 121 -1.61 -17.23 -9.23
CA MET A 121 -1.97 -18.40 -10.01
C MET A 121 -3.29 -18.24 -10.80
N TYR A 122 -4.11 -17.23 -10.45
CA TYR A 122 -5.45 -17.06 -11.03
C TYR A 122 -5.50 -16.15 -12.26
N VAL A 123 -4.53 -15.29 -12.43
CA VAL A 123 -4.56 -14.21 -13.43
C VAL A 123 -4.02 -14.63 -14.79
N GLU A 124 -3.31 -15.77 -14.89
CA GLU A 124 -2.77 -16.26 -16.18
C GLU A 124 -3.84 -16.58 -17.22
N LYS A 125 -5.05 -16.97 -16.78
CA LYS A 125 -6.19 -17.29 -17.67
C LYS A 125 -6.92 -16.04 -18.18
N HIS A 126 -6.66 -14.85 -17.64
CA HIS A 126 -7.31 -13.57 -18.01
C HIS A 126 -6.36 -12.64 -18.78
N ARG A 127 -5.42 -13.19 -19.55
CA ARG A 127 -4.53 -12.40 -20.41
C ARG A 127 -5.31 -11.78 -21.58
N HIS A 128 -5.39 -10.46 -21.55
CA HIS A 128 -5.62 -9.70 -22.79
C HIS A 128 -4.26 -9.33 -23.37
N ASP A 129 -4.10 -9.45 -24.70
CA ASP A 129 -2.84 -9.26 -25.44
C ASP A 129 -2.16 -7.88 -25.24
N ASN A 130 -2.83 -6.93 -24.58
CA ASN A 130 -2.37 -5.56 -24.34
C ASN A 130 -2.04 -5.25 -22.88
N GLN A 131 -2.07 -6.23 -21.95
CA GLN A 131 -1.66 -6.00 -20.58
C GLN A 131 -0.24 -6.50 -20.34
N GLU A 132 0.56 -5.61 -19.78
CA GLU A 132 1.94 -5.77 -19.36
C GLU A 132 2.29 -7.18 -18.90
N GLY A 133 3.38 -7.74 -19.43
CA GLY A 133 3.74 -9.16 -19.33
C GLY A 133 3.90 -9.70 -17.90
N ARG A 134 4.17 -11.00 -17.80
CA ARG A 134 4.38 -11.81 -16.56
C ARG A 134 5.20 -11.11 -15.47
N SER A 135 6.08 -10.22 -15.86
CA SER A 135 7.04 -9.50 -15.05
C SER A 135 6.42 -8.51 -14.08
N ASN A 136 5.33 -7.87 -14.46
CA ASN A 136 4.78 -6.73 -13.71
C ASN A 136 4.07 -7.12 -12.41
N ARG A 137 3.87 -8.41 -12.15
CA ARG A 137 3.22 -8.90 -10.93
C ARG A 137 4.19 -9.28 -9.82
N LEU A 138 5.47 -9.37 -10.12
CA LEU A 138 6.53 -9.50 -9.12
C LEU A 138 7.04 -8.15 -8.66
N VAL A 139 6.58 -7.05 -9.31
CA VAL A 139 6.99 -5.70 -9.01
C VAL A 139 5.77 -4.85 -8.70
N ILE A 140 5.80 -4.22 -7.54
CA ILE A 140 4.87 -3.15 -7.21
C ILE A 140 5.38 -1.89 -7.90
N ALA A 141 4.51 -1.33 -8.76
CA ALA A 141 4.73 -0.04 -9.44
C ALA A 141 3.54 0.87 -9.13
N PRO A 142 3.60 1.68 -8.06
CA PRO A 142 2.54 2.62 -7.73
C PRO A 142 2.28 3.57 -8.89
N THR A 143 1.00 3.84 -9.15
CA THR A 143 0.59 4.73 -10.26
C THR A 143 0.58 6.20 -9.87
N GLY A 144 0.74 6.51 -8.56
CA GLY A 144 0.69 7.89 -8.06
C GLY A 144 -0.71 8.51 -8.08
N ARG A 145 -1.77 7.68 -8.07
CA ARG A 145 -3.15 8.16 -7.98
C ARG A 145 -3.41 8.85 -6.65
N ARG A 146 -4.45 9.68 -6.62
CA ARG A 146 -4.79 10.55 -5.48
C ARG A 146 -5.08 9.78 -4.19
N TYR A 147 -5.71 8.59 -4.29
CA TYR A 147 -6.14 7.82 -3.13
C TYR A 147 -5.53 6.43 -3.14
N LEU A 148 -5.19 5.95 -1.94
CA LEU A 148 -4.79 4.58 -1.66
C LEU A 148 -5.76 3.99 -0.63
N PHE A 149 -6.32 2.82 -0.93
CA PHE A 149 -7.17 2.07 -0.01
C PHE A 149 -6.45 0.80 0.38
N VAL A 150 -6.21 0.58 1.68
CA VAL A 150 -5.42 -0.55 2.19
C VAL A 150 -6.20 -1.30 3.25
N TYR A 151 -6.18 -2.63 3.19
CA TYR A 151 -6.66 -3.48 4.27
C TYR A 151 -5.97 -4.84 4.28
N PRO A 152 -5.81 -5.47 5.49
CA PRO A 152 -5.40 -6.86 5.61
C PRO A 152 -6.54 -7.77 5.16
N PHE A 153 -6.21 -8.92 4.57
CA PHE A 153 -7.22 -9.83 4.06
C PHE A 153 -6.91 -11.27 4.44
N VAL A 154 -7.92 -12.00 4.87
CA VAL A 154 -7.83 -13.42 5.28
C VAL A 154 -9.00 -14.20 4.68
N LYS A 155 -8.71 -15.33 4.04
CA LYS A 155 -9.69 -16.30 3.53
C LYS A 155 -10.03 -17.36 4.57
N THR A 156 -11.20 -17.98 4.42
CA THR A 156 -11.57 -19.17 5.21
C THR A 156 -10.67 -20.36 4.87
N ARG A 157 -10.49 -21.30 5.81
CA ARG A 157 -9.81 -22.57 5.50
C ARG A 157 -10.57 -23.41 4.47
N ALA A 158 -11.88 -23.22 4.36
CA ALA A 158 -12.70 -23.86 3.33
C ALA A 158 -12.29 -23.43 1.91
N TRP A 159 -11.89 -22.16 1.71
CA TRP A 159 -11.35 -21.68 0.43
C TRP A 159 -10.20 -22.55 -0.08
N TYR A 160 -9.25 -22.85 0.78
CA TYR A 160 -8.05 -23.61 0.40
C TYR A 160 -8.30 -25.10 0.16
N ARG A 161 -9.48 -25.61 0.61
CA ARG A 161 -9.90 -26.99 0.39
C ARG A 161 -10.72 -27.16 -0.90
N LEU A 162 -11.16 -26.07 -1.52
CA LEU A 162 -11.76 -26.12 -2.85
C LEU A 162 -10.76 -26.67 -3.88
N SER A 163 -11.27 -27.31 -4.93
CA SER A 163 -10.43 -27.70 -6.06
C SER A 163 -9.81 -26.47 -6.74
N ALA A 164 -8.70 -26.69 -7.46
CA ALA A 164 -8.06 -25.60 -8.21
C ALA A 164 -8.99 -24.96 -9.24
N ASP A 165 -9.81 -25.78 -9.91
CA ASP A 165 -10.77 -25.33 -10.93
C ASP A 165 -11.90 -24.49 -10.30
N GLU A 166 -12.41 -24.90 -9.14
CA GLU A 166 -13.44 -24.14 -8.46
C GLU A 166 -12.94 -22.79 -7.94
N ARG A 167 -11.74 -22.75 -7.36
CA ARG A 167 -11.11 -21.49 -6.99
C ARG A 167 -10.86 -20.59 -8.20
N GLN A 168 -10.44 -21.18 -9.34
CA GLN A 168 -10.24 -20.41 -10.56
C GLN A 168 -11.57 -19.85 -11.08
N ARG A 169 -12.65 -20.63 -11.07
CA ARG A 169 -13.98 -20.17 -11.50
C ARG A 169 -14.43 -18.95 -10.70
N GLN A 170 -14.41 -19.06 -9.37
CA GLN A 170 -14.81 -17.96 -8.47
C GLN A 170 -13.90 -16.74 -8.61
N MET A 171 -12.59 -16.93 -8.77
CA MET A 171 -11.67 -15.82 -9.00
C MET A 171 -11.85 -15.19 -10.38
N SER A 172 -12.28 -15.95 -11.38
CA SER A 172 -12.61 -15.41 -12.72
C SER A 172 -13.79 -14.46 -12.67
N GLU A 173 -14.85 -14.81 -11.93
CA GLU A 173 -15.99 -13.93 -11.65
C GLU A 173 -15.54 -12.65 -10.93
N HIS A 174 -14.78 -12.79 -9.85
CA HIS A 174 -14.26 -11.69 -9.05
C HIS A 174 -13.37 -10.73 -9.87
N ILE A 175 -12.47 -11.26 -10.70
CA ILE A 175 -11.60 -10.48 -11.59
C ILE A 175 -12.45 -9.76 -12.66
N GLY A 176 -13.47 -10.44 -13.21
CA GLY A 176 -14.40 -9.85 -14.17
C GLY A 176 -15.15 -8.63 -13.61
N MET A 177 -15.52 -8.66 -12.32
CA MET A 177 -16.08 -7.48 -11.64
C MET A 177 -15.07 -6.35 -11.57
N GLY A 178 -13.82 -6.64 -11.22
CA GLY A 178 -12.74 -5.66 -11.16
C GLY A 178 -12.48 -4.94 -12.49
N HIS A 179 -12.62 -5.64 -13.61
CA HIS A 179 -12.44 -5.06 -14.95
C HIS A 179 -13.47 -3.99 -15.33
N ARG A 180 -14.61 -3.92 -14.63
CA ARG A 180 -15.61 -2.85 -14.83
C ARG A 180 -15.17 -1.50 -14.25
N TYR A 181 -14.13 -1.51 -13.42
CA TYR A 181 -13.57 -0.34 -12.74
C TYR A 181 -12.11 -0.09 -13.16
N PRO A 182 -11.84 0.26 -14.43
CA PRO A 182 -10.47 0.43 -14.94
C PRO A 182 -9.71 1.58 -14.25
N GLY A 183 -10.45 2.49 -13.60
CA GLY A 183 -9.90 3.56 -12.76
C GLY A 183 -9.35 3.08 -11.41
N VAL A 184 -9.55 1.82 -11.03
CA VAL A 184 -9.09 1.26 -9.75
C VAL A 184 -8.00 0.23 -10.02
N LYS A 185 -6.75 0.55 -9.67
CA LYS A 185 -5.63 -0.39 -9.78
C LYS A 185 -5.45 -1.16 -8.49
N ILE A 186 -5.36 -2.48 -8.59
CA ILE A 186 -5.13 -3.37 -7.45
C ILE A 186 -3.65 -3.77 -7.33
N ASN A 187 -3.12 -3.72 -6.11
CA ASN A 187 -1.81 -4.23 -5.72
C ASN A 187 -2.03 -5.24 -4.56
N THR A 188 -2.15 -6.53 -4.90
CA THR A 188 -2.28 -7.59 -3.88
C THR A 188 -0.92 -8.17 -3.57
N THR A 189 -0.60 -8.26 -2.29
CA THR A 189 0.64 -8.84 -1.77
C THR A 189 0.34 -9.94 -0.75
N TYR A 190 1.31 -10.83 -0.49
CA TYR A 190 1.13 -12.09 0.21
C TYR A 190 1.88 -12.06 1.54
N SER A 191 1.21 -12.49 2.62
CA SER A 191 1.75 -12.47 3.99
C SER A 191 1.76 -13.83 4.69
N PHE A 192 1.42 -14.90 4.00
CA PHE A 192 1.32 -16.25 4.59
C PHE A 192 2.54 -16.62 5.43
N GLY A 193 2.35 -16.71 6.76
CA GLY A 193 3.42 -17.05 7.70
C GLY A 193 4.47 -15.93 7.92
N LEU A 194 4.27 -14.76 7.29
CA LEU A 194 5.14 -13.60 7.44
C LEU A 194 4.55 -12.57 8.41
N ASP A 195 3.22 -12.53 8.50
CA ASP A 195 2.47 -11.61 9.34
C ASP A 195 1.10 -12.23 9.68
N ASP A 196 0.26 -11.54 10.44
CA ASP A 196 -1.01 -12.07 10.97
C ASP A 196 -2.11 -12.25 9.92
N GLN A 197 -2.05 -11.54 8.79
CA GLN A 197 -2.95 -11.68 7.65
C GLN A 197 -2.36 -12.64 6.60
N GLU A 198 -3.18 -13.06 5.64
CA GLU A 198 -2.74 -13.87 4.49
C GLU A 198 -2.34 -12.99 3.29
N PHE A 199 -3.00 -11.83 3.16
CA PHE A 199 -2.75 -10.84 2.12
C PHE A 199 -2.81 -9.43 2.68
N VAL A 200 -2.14 -8.51 2.00
CA VAL A 200 -2.44 -7.07 2.08
C VAL A 200 -2.94 -6.65 0.70
N VAL A 201 -4.12 -6.05 0.67
CA VAL A 201 -4.74 -5.56 -0.55
C VAL A 201 -4.68 -4.04 -0.53
N ALA A 202 -4.06 -3.47 -1.56
CA ALA A 202 -3.92 -2.04 -1.73
C ALA A 202 -4.47 -1.63 -3.10
N PHE A 203 -5.42 -0.69 -3.11
CA PHE A 203 -6.02 -0.15 -4.33
C PHE A 203 -5.64 1.30 -4.51
N GLU A 204 -5.26 1.67 -5.72
CA GLU A 204 -5.02 3.05 -6.10
C GLU A 204 -6.15 3.54 -7.01
N SER A 205 -6.73 4.71 -6.72
CA SER A 205 -7.76 5.35 -7.55
C SER A 205 -7.74 6.87 -7.40
N ASP A 206 -8.24 7.57 -8.40
CA ASP A 206 -8.54 9.01 -8.33
C ASP A 206 -10.00 9.29 -7.91
N SER A 207 -10.80 8.22 -7.75
CA SER A 207 -12.21 8.28 -7.37
C SER A 207 -12.48 7.39 -6.16
N VAL A 208 -12.91 7.99 -5.05
CA VAL A 208 -13.37 7.26 -3.86
C VAL A 208 -14.67 6.52 -4.15
N ALA A 209 -15.54 7.10 -4.99
CA ALA A 209 -16.81 6.51 -5.37
C ALA A 209 -16.61 5.21 -6.16
N ASP A 210 -15.71 5.20 -7.17
CA ASP A 210 -15.43 3.99 -7.95
C ASP A 210 -14.90 2.84 -7.08
N PHE A 211 -14.08 3.16 -6.07
CA PHE A 211 -13.59 2.15 -5.13
C PHE A 211 -14.73 1.61 -4.25
N LEU A 212 -15.61 2.49 -3.74
CA LEU A 212 -16.77 2.09 -2.95
C LEU A 212 -17.69 1.17 -3.76
N ASP A 213 -18.03 1.56 -4.99
CA ASP A 213 -18.92 0.82 -5.87
C ASP A 213 -18.31 -0.55 -6.25
N LEU A 214 -17.01 -0.59 -6.57
CA LEU A 214 -16.26 -1.83 -6.82
C LEU A 214 -16.38 -2.78 -5.62
N VAL A 215 -16.06 -2.32 -4.41
CA VAL A 215 -16.09 -3.19 -3.22
C VAL A 215 -17.52 -3.63 -2.90
N HIS A 216 -18.51 -2.75 -3.06
CA HIS A 216 -19.91 -3.08 -2.89
C HIS A 216 -20.35 -4.20 -3.84
N GLU A 217 -20.02 -4.10 -5.14
CA GLU A 217 -20.31 -5.16 -6.10
C GLU A 217 -19.59 -6.47 -5.78
N MET A 218 -18.30 -6.39 -5.39
CA MET A 218 -17.52 -7.58 -5.03
C MET A 218 -18.11 -8.37 -3.85
N ARG A 219 -18.91 -7.73 -2.98
CA ARG A 219 -19.62 -8.42 -1.90
C ARG A 219 -20.65 -9.43 -2.40
N ALA A 220 -21.19 -9.26 -3.61
CA ALA A 220 -22.11 -10.20 -4.22
C ALA A 220 -21.42 -11.41 -4.87
N SER A 221 -20.08 -11.41 -5.03
CA SER A 221 -19.34 -12.53 -5.63
C SER A 221 -19.33 -13.75 -4.72
N GLU A 222 -19.31 -14.94 -5.30
CA GLU A 222 -19.19 -16.18 -4.53
C GLU A 222 -17.87 -16.23 -3.75
N ALA A 223 -16.78 -15.71 -4.31
CA ALA A 223 -15.48 -15.64 -3.65
C ALA A 223 -15.52 -14.83 -2.34
N SER A 224 -16.50 -13.90 -2.18
CA SER A 224 -16.65 -13.08 -0.97
C SER A 224 -17.12 -13.91 0.24
N THR A 225 -17.88 -14.99 0.02
CA THR A 225 -18.36 -15.88 1.08
C THR A 225 -17.23 -16.58 1.82
N HIS A 226 -16.04 -16.62 1.21
CA HIS A 226 -14.83 -17.20 1.79
C HIS A 226 -13.94 -16.16 2.47
N THR A 227 -14.44 -14.96 2.78
CA THR A 227 -13.69 -13.94 3.51
C THR A 227 -13.89 -14.09 5.01
N VAL A 228 -12.79 -14.17 5.78
CA VAL A 228 -12.80 -14.15 7.25
C VAL A 228 -12.60 -12.73 7.76
N ARG A 229 -11.66 -11.99 7.15
CA ARG A 229 -11.27 -10.64 7.59
C ARG A 229 -10.82 -9.80 6.40
N ASP A 230 -11.34 -8.57 6.37
CA ASP A 230 -10.96 -7.52 5.41
C ASP A 230 -10.99 -6.13 6.10
N VAL A 231 -10.72 -6.13 7.39
CA VAL A 231 -10.70 -4.94 8.26
C VAL A 231 -9.44 -4.96 9.14
N PRO A 232 -8.96 -3.78 9.62
CA PRO A 232 -9.46 -2.43 9.36
C PRO A 232 -9.15 -1.95 7.95
N SER A 233 -10.04 -1.12 7.38
CA SER A 233 -9.83 -0.49 6.07
C SER A 233 -9.37 0.95 6.24
N PHE A 234 -8.41 1.36 5.40
CA PHE A 234 -7.82 2.70 5.43
C PHE A 234 -8.02 3.38 4.09
N THR A 235 -8.58 4.58 4.12
CA THR A 235 -8.61 5.51 2.99
C THR A 235 -7.51 6.55 3.21
N CYS A 236 -6.50 6.53 2.35
CA CYS A 236 -5.30 7.34 2.47
C CYS A 236 -5.22 8.33 1.31
N ILE A 237 -4.79 9.56 1.57
CA ILE A 237 -4.64 10.62 0.59
C ILE A 237 -3.16 10.75 0.26
N ALA A 238 -2.80 10.58 -1.03
CA ALA A 238 -1.42 10.73 -1.48
C ALA A 238 -0.95 12.17 -1.27
N MET A 239 0.15 12.31 -0.57
CA MET A 239 0.85 13.56 -0.28
C MET A 239 2.34 13.32 -0.30
N ASP A 240 3.12 14.35 -0.63
CA ASP A 240 4.54 14.26 -0.31
C ASP A 240 4.76 14.22 1.21
N ILE A 241 5.97 13.86 1.63
CA ILE A 241 6.23 13.66 3.06
C ILE A 241 6.13 14.95 3.85
N ASP A 242 6.49 16.08 3.28
CA ASP A 242 6.43 17.38 3.94
C ASP A 242 4.98 17.80 4.17
N GLU A 243 4.10 17.62 3.16
CA GLU A 243 2.66 17.86 3.27
C GLU A 243 2.01 16.91 4.30
N ALA A 244 2.32 15.61 4.22
CA ALA A 244 1.76 14.62 5.14
C ALA A 244 2.15 14.90 6.60
N LEU A 245 3.42 15.27 6.86
CA LEU A 245 3.87 15.64 8.19
C LEU A 245 3.35 17.01 8.64
N SER A 246 3.11 17.95 7.72
CA SER A 246 2.50 19.27 8.05
C SER A 246 1.07 19.13 8.51
N ALA A 247 0.33 18.13 8.01
CA ALA A 247 -1.04 17.86 8.43
C ALA A 247 -1.15 17.35 9.90
N LEU A 248 -0.03 17.02 10.54
CA LEU A 248 0.00 16.59 11.93
C LEU A 248 -0.19 17.73 12.94
N GLY A 249 0.06 18.99 12.53
CA GLY A 249 -0.06 20.19 13.35
C GLY A 249 1.24 20.95 13.61
#